data_80289a0e111afba81a300a8e5cad4400
#
_entry.id   80289a0e111afba81a300a8e5cad4400
#
_cell.length_a   1.000
_cell.length_b   1.000
_cell.length_c   1.000
_cell.angle_alpha   90.00
_cell.angle_beta   90.00
_cell.angle_gamma   90.00
#
_symmetry.space_group_name_H-M   'P 1'
#
loop_
_entity.id
_entity.type
_entity.pdbx_description
1 polymer ?
#
loop_
_entity_poly.entity_id
_entity_poly.type
_entity_poly.pdbx_seq_one_letter_code
_entity_poly.pdbx_strand_id
1 'polypeptide(L)'
;MSLPPATEPFLDAHVVVRRAAHTLDVHVTARRGDVVAVIGPNGAGKSTLVRALAGIEPLDEGHVFCDGEPWEGPRTASVDARDRRVGVVFQQGLLFPHLSALGNVAYGQRSRGTRRRTAEDVARTWLTRLGVADLADRRPAQLSGGQAQRVAIARALAAQPRLLLLDEPLSALDVGVAMSLRLELTRHLADFDGVALLVTHDALDAMTVANRVLVIDGGRVAQDGTPAQVAQRPATDHVARLVGLNVLRGMSSGTAIRLPSGSDLVTSTPFRGDASACFAPSAVTLTVGEPHGSARNRWRGTVTSVVPHGSAVRVHVDAAGGLIADVTPASSAQLGLVPGREVWAIVKATEIAVYGSDASMA
;
A
#
# COMPACT_ATOMS: atom_id res chain seq x y z
N MET A 1 10.26 10.38 36.63
CA MET A 1 9.97 11.12 35.38
C MET A 1 8.77 10.43 34.77
N SER A 2 7.54 10.96 35.03
CA SER A 2 6.30 10.38 34.50
C SER A 2 6.30 10.55 32.98
N LEU A 3 6.04 9.46 32.26
CA LEU A 3 5.73 9.50 30.84
C LEU A 3 4.55 10.47 30.63
N PRO A 4 4.58 11.36 29.61
CA PRO A 4 3.43 12.18 29.29
C PRO A 4 2.23 11.25 29.01
N PRO A 5 0.98 11.64 29.39
CA PRO A 5 -0.20 10.86 29.11
C PRO A 5 -0.24 10.58 27.61
N ALA A 6 -0.48 9.32 27.25
CA ALA A 6 -0.67 8.93 25.87
C ALA A 6 -1.82 9.78 25.32
N THR A 7 -1.52 10.68 24.40
CA THR A 7 -2.53 11.48 23.69
C THR A 7 -3.51 10.50 23.04
N GLU A 8 -4.80 10.65 23.34
CA GLU A 8 -5.85 9.83 22.75
C GLU A 8 -5.72 9.84 21.21
N PRO A 9 -5.88 8.70 20.55
CA PRO A 9 -5.79 8.63 19.10
C PRO A 9 -6.89 9.50 18.47
N PHE A 10 -6.57 10.16 17.36
CA PHE A 10 -7.55 10.94 16.59
C PHE A 10 -8.58 10.03 15.89
N LEU A 11 -8.13 8.89 15.39
CA LEU A 11 -8.94 7.79 14.89
C LEU A 11 -8.66 6.56 15.77
N ASP A 12 -9.71 5.96 16.31
CA ASP A 12 -9.69 4.66 16.97
C ASP A 12 -10.85 3.85 16.41
N ALA A 13 -10.54 2.80 15.65
CA ALA A 13 -11.54 2.00 14.97
C ALA A 13 -11.20 0.51 15.06
N HIS A 14 -12.05 -0.23 15.73
CA HIS A 14 -12.09 -1.69 15.67
C HIS A 14 -13.26 -2.09 14.77
N VAL A 15 -12.94 -2.58 13.58
CA VAL A 15 -13.92 -2.91 12.53
C VAL A 15 -14.02 -4.41 12.40
N VAL A 16 -15.18 -4.96 12.77
CA VAL A 16 -15.52 -6.36 12.52
C VAL A 16 -16.69 -6.41 11.54
N VAL A 17 -16.44 -7.00 10.36
CA VAL A 17 -17.46 -7.22 9.32
C VAL A 17 -17.38 -8.66 8.84
N ARG A 18 -18.50 -9.40 8.98
CA ARG A 18 -18.59 -10.81 8.59
C ARG A 18 -19.28 -10.94 7.25
N ARG A 19 -18.67 -11.69 6.35
CA ARG A 19 -19.24 -12.09 5.07
C ARG A 19 -19.20 -13.62 4.97
N ALA A 20 -20.02 -14.21 4.13
CA ALA A 20 -20.15 -15.67 4.03
C ALA A 20 -18.80 -16.41 3.83
N ALA A 21 -17.84 -15.78 3.12
CA ALA A 21 -16.54 -16.37 2.81
C ALA A 21 -15.37 -15.70 3.54
N HIS A 22 -15.60 -14.61 4.29
CA HIS A 22 -14.49 -13.82 4.84
C HIS A 22 -14.94 -12.95 6.02
N THR A 23 -14.12 -12.84 7.04
CA THR A 23 -14.31 -11.94 8.17
C THR A 23 -13.18 -10.92 8.18
N LEU A 24 -13.53 -9.64 8.17
CA LEU A 24 -12.62 -8.56 8.49
C LEU A 24 -12.66 -8.32 10.00
N ASP A 25 -11.52 -8.35 10.67
CA ASP A 25 -11.34 -8.05 12.09
C ASP A 25 -10.07 -7.24 12.24
N VAL A 26 -10.21 -5.92 12.14
CA VAL A 26 -9.09 -4.98 12.06
C VAL A 26 -9.25 -3.88 13.08
N HIS A 27 -8.23 -3.69 13.91
CA HIS A 27 -8.10 -2.54 14.80
C HIS A 27 -7.06 -1.57 14.21
N VAL A 28 -7.48 -0.34 13.93
CA VAL A 28 -6.61 0.74 13.46
C VAL A 28 -6.75 1.95 14.37
N THR A 29 -5.62 2.46 14.85
CA THR A 29 -5.53 3.74 15.54
C THR A 29 -4.67 4.69 14.72
N ALA A 30 -4.97 5.98 14.70
CA ALA A 30 -4.13 6.97 14.02
C ALA A 30 -4.16 8.31 14.75
N ARG A 31 -3.10 9.06 14.65
CA ARG A 31 -2.99 10.41 15.20
C ARG A 31 -3.33 11.44 14.13
N ARG A 32 -3.68 12.64 14.54
CA ARG A 32 -3.83 13.78 13.63
C ARG A 32 -2.55 13.98 12.82
N GLY A 33 -2.68 14.12 11.50
CA GLY A 33 -1.56 14.21 10.57
C GLY A 33 -1.02 12.85 10.09
N ASP A 34 -1.54 11.72 10.60
CA ASP A 34 -1.15 10.43 10.06
C ASP A 34 -1.73 10.20 8.66
N VAL A 35 -0.87 9.74 7.77
CA VAL A 35 -1.23 9.20 6.46
C VAL A 35 -0.91 7.71 6.47
N VAL A 36 -1.93 6.90 6.62
CA VAL A 36 -1.81 5.44 6.76
C VAL A 36 -2.06 4.77 5.42
N ALA A 37 -1.03 4.17 4.83
CA ALA A 37 -1.23 3.29 3.68
C ALA A 37 -1.78 1.94 4.16
N VAL A 38 -2.88 1.51 3.56
CA VAL A 38 -3.49 0.19 3.80
C VAL A 38 -3.17 -0.71 2.62
N ILE A 39 -2.34 -1.72 2.83
CA ILE A 39 -1.90 -2.66 1.81
C ILE A 39 -2.28 -4.09 2.18
N GLY A 40 -2.29 -4.99 1.21
CA GLY A 40 -2.62 -6.40 1.39
C GLY A 40 -3.15 -7.04 0.10
N PRO A 41 -3.29 -8.36 0.05
CA PRO A 41 -3.77 -9.08 -1.14
C PRO A 41 -5.20 -8.68 -1.52
N ASN A 42 -5.61 -9.06 -2.73
CA ASN A 42 -7.00 -8.89 -3.16
C ASN A 42 -7.91 -9.74 -2.26
N GLY A 43 -9.06 -9.19 -1.88
CA GLY A 43 -9.97 -9.87 -0.96
C GLY A 43 -9.61 -9.76 0.53
N ALA A 44 -8.49 -9.15 0.91
CA ALA A 44 -8.10 -9.00 2.33
C ALA A 44 -9.05 -8.11 3.17
N GLY A 45 -10.02 -7.42 2.54
CA GLY A 45 -11.00 -6.58 3.25
C GLY A 45 -10.70 -5.08 3.24
N LYS A 46 -9.69 -4.60 2.49
CA LYS A 46 -9.30 -3.18 2.45
C LYS A 46 -10.44 -2.23 2.10
N SER A 47 -11.16 -2.50 1.02
CA SER A 47 -12.33 -1.69 0.61
C SER A 47 -13.51 -1.83 1.58
N THR A 48 -13.65 -2.97 2.27
CA THR A 48 -14.62 -3.16 3.34
C THR A 48 -14.29 -2.23 4.52
N LEU A 49 -13.01 -2.16 4.93
CA LEU A 49 -12.55 -1.21 5.95
C LEU A 49 -12.89 0.24 5.57
N VAL A 50 -12.60 0.65 4.33
CA VAL A 50 -12.94 2.00 3.82
C VAL A 50 -14.44 2.27 3.91
N ARG A 51 -15.29 1.32 3.48
CA ARG A 51 -16.75 1.48 3.51
C ARG A 51 -17.30 1.52 4.94
N ALA A 52 -16.76 0.73 5.84
CA ALA A 52 -17.14 0.71 7.25
C ALA A 52 -16.80 2.06 7.92
N LEU A 53 -15.58 2.55 7.75
CA LEU A 53 -15.16 3.85 8.27
C LEU A 53 -15.99 5.01 7.69
N ALA A 54 -16.38 4.90 6.42
CA ALA A 54 -17.26 5.87 5.77
C ALA A 54 -18.71 5.82 6.26
N GLY A 55 -19.11 4.79 7.03
CA GLY A 55 -20.50 4.59 7.45
C GLY A 55 -21.42 4.09 6.34
N ILE A 56 -20.85 3.51 5.28
CA ILE A 56 -21.61 2.91 4.16
C ILE A 56 -21.94 1.46 4.47
N GLU A 57 -21.06 0.79 5.19
CA GLU A 57 -21.18 -0.60 5.60
C GLU A 57 -21.26 -0.65 7.14
N PRO A 58 -22.31 -1.23 7.72
CA PRO A 58 -22.45 -1.34 9.17
C PRO A 58 -21.43 -2.32 9.73
N LEU A 59 -21.01 -2.11 10.97
CA LEU A 59 -20.21 -3.06 11.72
C LEU A 59 -21.09 -4.18 12.25
N ASP A 60 -20.59 -5.43 12.23
CA ASP A 60 -21.18 -6.52 12.99
C ASP A 60 -20.77 -6.43 14.47
N GLU A 61 -19.52 -6.04 14.73
CA GLU A 61 -18.97 -5.77 16.07
C GLU A 61 -17.89 -4.69 15.99
N GLY A 62 -17.54 -4.12 17.14
CA GLY A 62 -16.46 -3.14 17.26
C GLY A 62 -16.95 -1.72 17.45
N HIS A 63 -16.12 -0.74 17.03
CA HIS A 63 -16.42 0.68 17.20
C HIS A 63 -15.63 1.54 16.21
N VAL A 64 -16.10 2.77 16.02
CA VAL A 64 -15.38 3.83 15.31
C VAL A 64 -15.50 5.14 16.11
N PHE A 65 -14.36 5.65 16.58
CA PHE A 65 -14.24 6.99 17.16
C PHE A 65 -13.35 7.85 16.26
N CYS A 66 -13.74 9.08 16.03
CA CYS A 66 -12.94 10.04 15.28
C CYS A 66 -12.99 11.41 15.96
N ASP A 67 -11.82 11.96 16.29
CA ASP A 67 -11.66 13.25 16.99
C ASP A 67 -12.48 13.30 18.30
N GLY A 68 -12.43 12.21 19.07
CA GLY A 68 -13.17 12.04 20.32
C GLY A 68 -14.69 11.81 20.18
N GLU A 69 -15.23 11.85 18.95
CA GLU A 69 -16.65 11.61 18.71
C GLU A 69 -16.91 10.14 18.33
N PRO A 70 -17.87 9.46 18.98
CA PRO A 70 -18.27 8.11 18.59
C PRO A 70 -19.12 8.17 17.31
N TRP A 71 -18.66 7.50 16.25
CA TRP A 71 -19.42 7.37 15.01
C TRP A 71 -20.19 6.05 14.94
N GLU A 72 -19.69 5.01 15.58
CA GLU A 72 -20.34 3.70 15.67
C GLU A 72 -19.81 2.93 16.88
N GLY A 73 -20.67 2.11 17.52
CA GLY A 73 -20.23 1.29 18.65
C GLY A 73 -21.41 0.61 19.35
N PRO A 74 -21.12 -0.32 20.30
CA PRO A 74 -22.14 -1.20 20.92
C PRO A 74 -23.25 -0.47 21.70
N ARG A 75 -22.99 0.78 22.11
CA ARG A 75 -23.90 1.62 22.90
C ARG A 75 -24.21 2.95 22.25
N THR A 76 -23.80 3.12 21.01
CA THR A 76 -23.92 4.39 20.27
C THR A 76 -24.75 4.16 19.01
N ALA A 77 -25.73 5.01 18.77
CA ALA A 77 -26.42 5.01 17.48
C ALA A 77 -25.39 5.28 16.37
N SER A 78 -25.43 4.48 15.29
CA SER A 78 -24.55 4.69 14.14
C SER A 78 -24.80 6.05 13.53
N VAL A 79 -23.75 6.86 13.38
CA VAL A 79 -23.80 8.14 12.68
C VAL A 79 -23.86 7.86 11.17
N ASP A 80 -24.88 8.41 10.50
CA ASP A 80 -25.03 8.28 9.06
C ASP A 80 -23.79 8.79 8.32
N ALA A 81 -23.45 8.14 7.19
CA ALA A 81 -22.30 8.52 6.35
C ALA A 81 -22.28 10.00 5.96
N ARG A 82 -23.46 10.62 5.75
CA ARG A 82 -23.60 12.06 5.41
C ARG A 82 -23.21 13.00 6.57
N ASP A 83 -23.33 12.53 7.81
CA ASP A 83 -23.08 13.31 9.02
C ASP A 83 -21.67 13.07 9.57
N ARG A 84 -21.00 11.96 9.17
CA ARG A 84 -19.57 11.76 9.40
C ARG A 84 -18.79 12.77 8.57
N ARG A 85 -17.83 13.46 9.14
CA ARG A 85 -16.95 14.36 8.40
C ARG A 85 -15.88 13.56 7.64
N VAL A 86 -16.31 12.71 6.70
CA VAL A 86 -15.45 11.84 5.88
C VAL A 86 -15.40 12.37 4.45
N GLY A 87 -14.20 12.43 3.88
CA GLY A 87 -13.98 12.59 2.45
C GLY A 87 -13.63 11.24 1.85
N VAL A 88 -14.36 10.78 0.84
CA VAL A 88 -14.10 9.49 0.20
C VAL A 88 -13.77 9.69 -1.28
N VAL A 89 -12.69 9.07 -1.73
CA VAL A 89 -12.36 8.89 -3.14
C VAL A 89 -12.37 7.39 -3.42
N PHE A 90 -13.36 6.93 -4.19
CA PHE A 90 -13.45 5.54 -4.63
C PHE A 90 -12.58 5.31 -5.87
N GLN A 91 -12.22 4.07 -6.12
CA GLN A 91 -11.38 3.65 -7.26
C GLN A 91 -11.87 4.18 -8.63
N GLN A 92 -13.18 4.30 -8.83
CA GLN A 92 -13.78 4.84 -10.07
C GLN A 92 -14.06 6.35 -10.03
N GLY A 93 -13.56 7.08 -9.00
CA GLY A 93 -13.78 8.52 -8.84
C GLY A 93 -15.22 8.93 -8.52
N LEU A 94 -16.22 8.25 -9.02
CA LEU A 94 -17.67 8.41 -8.79
C LEU A 94 -18.12 9.88 -8.71
N LEU A 95 -17.81 10.68 -9.74
CA LEU A 95 -18.29 12.06 -9.84
C LEU A 95 -19.80 12.09 -10.15
N PHE A 96 -20.48 13.12 -9.67
CA PHE A 96 -21.89 13.37 -10.01
C PHE A 96 -22.01 13.76 -11.49
N PRO A 97 -22.62 12.94 -12.34
CA PRO A 97 -22.59 13.14 -13.79
C PRO A 97 -23.34 14.39 -14.26
N HIS A 98 -24.33 14.84 -13.49
CA HIS A 98 -25.15 16.00 -13.78
C HIS A 98 -24.53 17.34 -13.34
N LEU A 99 -23.47 17.30 -12.54
CA LEU A 99 -22.74 18.48 -12.08
C LEU A 99 -21.47 18.72 -12.91
N SER A 100 -21.05 19.98 -13.04
CA SER A 100 -19.73 20.33 -13.56
C SER A 100 -18.63 19.95 -12.56
N ALA A 101 -17.35 20.03 -12.95
CA ALA A 101 -16.22 19.83 -12.05
C ALA A 101 -16.31 20.78 -10.83
N LEU A 102 -16.59 22.07 -11.06
CA LEU A 102 -16.82 23.05 -9.99
C LEU A 102 -17.98 22.64 -9.09
N GLY A 103 -19.10 22.22 -9.68
CA GLY A 103 -20.28 21.75 -8.94
C GLY A 103 -19.98 20.51 -8.09
N ASN A 104 -19.22 19.56 -8.61
CA ASN A 104 -18.77 18.39 -7.88
C ASN A 104 -17.93 18.78 -6.65
N VAL A 105 -16.94 19.65 -6.82
CA VAL A 105 -16.03 20.05 -5.75
C VAL A 105 -16.76 20.91 -4.70
N ALA A 106 -17.66 21.79 -5.10
CA ALA A 106 -18.46 22.61 -4.19
C ALA A 106 -19.53 21.83 -3.43
N TYR A 107 -19.86 20.60 -3.86
CA TYR A 107 -21.00 19.84 -3.35
C TYR A 107 -20.95 19.63 -1.83
N GLY A 108 -19.82 19.16 -1.30
CA GLY A 108 -19.68 18.86 0.13
C GLY A 108 -19.87 20.07 1.04
N GLN A 109 -19.39 21.24 0.63
CA GLN A 109 -19.59 22.50 1.36
C GLN A 109 -21.05 22.94 1.29
N ARG A 110 -21.68 22.83 0.12
CA ARG A 110 -23.07 23.21 -0.10
C ARG A 110 -24.06 22.32 0.68
N SER A 111 -23.83 21.02 0.70
CA SER A 111 -24.67 20.08 1.45
C SER A 111 -24.66 20.34 2.96
N ARG A 112 -23.62 21.01 3.47
CA ARG A 112 -23.50 21.46 4.86
C ARG A 112 -24.02 22.90 5.10
N GLY A 113 -24.71 23.49 4.14
CA GLY A 113 -25.32 24.82 4.29
C GLY A 113 -24.39 25.99 3.95
N THR A 114 -23.16 25.77 3.47
CA THR A 114 -22.29 26.87 3.03
C THR A 114 -22.92 27.61 1.85
N ARG A 115 -22.87 28.95 1.88
CA ARG A 115 -23.38 29.80 0.78
C ARG A 115 -22.72 29.41 -0.54
N ARG A 116 -23.49 29.37 -1.62
CA ARG A 116 -23.04 28.93 -2.95
C ARG A 116 -21.71 29.59 -3.38
N ARG A 117 -21.65 30.93 -3.29
CA ARG A 117 -20.44 31.68 -3.70
C ARG A 117 -19.21 31.25 -2.92
N THR A 118 -19.29 31.15 -1.61
CA THR A 118 -18.19 30.70 -0.74
C THR A 118 -17.75 29.26 -1.08
N ALA A 119 -18.71 28.36 -1.29
CA ALA A 119 -18.40 26.97 -1.67
C ALA A 119 -17.73 26.88 -3.05
N GLU A 120 -18.15 27.72 -4.01
CA GLU A 120 -17.53 27.80 -5.34
C GLU A 120 -16.12 28.41 -5.27
N ASP A 121 -15.88 29.38 -4.40
CA ASP A 121 -14.53 29.96 -4.20
C ASP A 121 -13.55 28.92 -3.62
N VAL A 122 -13.99 28.17 -2.62
CA VAL A 122 -13.22 27.03 -2.09
C VAL A 122 -12.96 25.97 -3.18
N ALA A 123 -14.00 25.65 -3.96
CA ALA A 123 -13.87 24.69 -5.03
C ALA A 123 -12.87 25.12 -6.12
N ARG A 124 -12.89 26.40 -6.53
CA ARG A 124 -11.90 26.97 -7.48
C ARG A 124 -10.48 26.86 -6.94
N THR A 125 -10.30 27.17 -5.66
CA THR A 125 -9.00 27.03 -4.99
C THR A 125 -8.47 25.59 -5.10
N TRP A 126 -9.30 24.59 -4.82
CA TRP A 126 -8.89 23.19 -4.92
C TRP A 126 -8.67 22.71 -6.36
N LEU A 127 -9.51 23.15 -7.31
CA LEU A 127 -9.28 22.88 -8.73
C LEU A 127 -7.95 23.46 -9.22
N THR A 128 -7.60 24.66 -8.76
CA THR A 128 -6.30 25.28 -9.07
C THR A 128 -5.14 24.51 -8.47
N ARG A 129 -5.23 24.13 -7.19
CA ARG A 129 -4.19 23.35 -6.49
C ARG A 129 -3.92 22.00 -7.15
N LEU A 130 -4.94 21.39 -7.75
CA LEU A 130 -4.83 20.10 -8.45
C LEU A 130 -4.68 20.24 -9.96
N GLY A 131 -4.40 21.44 -10.47
CA GLY A 131 -4.05 21.67 -11.86
C GLY A 131 -5.18 21.40 -12.87
N VAL A 132 -6.45 21.61 -12.46
CA VAL A 132 -7.65 21.38 -13.29
C VAL A 132 -8.64 22.54 -13.26
N ALA A 133 -8.16 23.76 -12.99
CA ALA A 133 -9.01 24.96 -12.90
C ALA A 133 -9.70 25.30 -14.22
N ASP A 134 -9.03 25.08 -15.35
CA ASP A 134 -9.55 25.27 -16.71
C ASP A 134 -10.71 24.34 -17.08
N LEU A 135 -10.90 23.28 -16.28
CA LEU A 135 -11.96 22.29 -16.48
C LEU A 135 -13.18 22.53 -15.61
N ALA A 136 -13.25 23.64 -14.87
CA ALA A 136 -14.28 23.94 -13.86
C ALA A 136 -15.71 23.77 -14.38
N ASP A 137 -15.97 24.16 -15.62
CA ASP A 137 -17.30 24.11 -16.22
C ASP A 137 -17.61 22.78 -16.95
N ARG A 138 -16.61 21.88 -17.09
CA ARG A 138 -16.79 20.59 -17.76
C ARG A 138 -17.53 19.61 -16.87
N ARG A 139 -18.35 18.76 -17.52
CA ARG A 139 -19.00 17.62 -16.87
C ARG A 139 -18.08 16.39 -16.86
N PRO A 140 -18.30 15.41 -15.96
CA PRO A 140 -17.48 14.21 -15.87
C PRO A 140 -17.24 13.47 -17.21
N ALA A 141 -18.27 13.38 -18.07
CA ALA A 141 -18.15 12.75 -19.39
C ALA A 141 -17.19 13.48 -20.36
N GLN A 142 -16.77 14.69 -20.04
CA GLN A 142 -15.87 15.52 -20.84
C GLN A 142 -14.43 15.55 -20.27
N LEU A 143 -14.17 14.76 -19.22
CA LEU A 143 -12.90 14.67 -18.53
C LEU A 143 -12.20 13.36 -18.90
N SER A 144 -10.86 13.42 -19.01
CA SER A 144 -10.07 12.18 -19.02
C SER A 144 -10.12 11.50 -17.64
N GLY A 145 -9.75 10.21 -17.55
CA GLY A 145 -9.71 9.48 -16.29
C GLY A 145 -8.87 10.21 -15.22
N GLY A 146 -7.68 10.69 -15.57
CA GLY A 146 -6.81 11.43 -14.66
C GLY A 146 -7.39 12.79 -14.23
N GLN A 147 -8.06 13.49 -15.14
CA GLN A 147 -8.77 14.75 -14.83
C GLN A 147 -9.95 14.50 -13.88
N ALA A 148 -10.75 13.49 -14.14
CA ALA A 148 -11.86 13.09 -13.27
C ALA A 148 -11.36 12.70 -11.86
N GLN A 149 -10.24 12.00 -11.78
CA GLN A 149 -9.61 11.61 -10.52
C GLN A 149 -9.13 12.83 -9.72
N ARG A 150 -8.47 13.81 -10.37
CA ARG A 150 -8.08 15.07 -9.73
C ARG A 150 -9.30 15.84 -9.20
N VAL A 151 -10.39 15.88 -9.95
CA VAL A 151 -11.65 16.49 -9.51
C VAL A 151 -12.27 15.73 -8.33
N ALA A 152 -12.20 14.39 -8.30
CA ALA A 152 -12.68 13.59 -7.18
C ALA A 152 -11.89 13.83 -5.89
N ILE A 153 -10.56 13.95 -6.00
CA ILE A 153 -9.69 14.30 -4.88
C ILE A 153 -9.96 15.73 -4.40
N ALA A 154 -10.11 16.70 -5.34
CA ALA A 154 -10.50 18.08 -5.03
C ALA A 154 -11.82 18.12 -4.25
N ARG A 155 -12.82 17.33 -4.66
CA ARG A 155 -14.12 17.22 -4.00
C ARG A 155 -13.98 16.72 -2.56
N ALA A 156 -13.20 15.68 -2.35
CA ALA A 156 -12.98 15.10 -1.03
C ALA A 156 -12.30 16.09 -0.07
N LEU A 157 -11.24 16.75 -0.53
CA LEU A 157 -10.46 17.71 0.26
C LEU A 157 -11.22 19.03 0.52
N ALA A 158 -11.95 19.54 -0.49
CA ALA A 158 -12.76 20.76 -0.35
C ALA A 158 -13.85 20.66 0.72
N ALA A 159 -14.30 19.45 1.02
CA ALA A 159 -15.26 19.18 2.09
C ALA A 159 -14.67 19.38 3.50
N GLN A 160 -13.37 19.62 3.64
CA GLN A 160 -12.66 19.72 4.92
C GLN A 160 -13.00 18.55 5.86
N PRO A 161 -12.69 17.32 5.43
CA PRO A 161 -12.99 16.12 6.21
C PRO A 161 -12.07 16.03 7.44
N ARG A 162 -12.50 15.32 8.48
CA ARG A 162 -11.66 14.85 9.59
C ARG A 162 -10.91 13.56 9.20
N LEU A 163 -11.57 12.70 8.43
CA LEU A 163 -11.03 11.45 7.92
C LEU A 163 -11.12 11.46 6.39
N LEU A 164 -9.99 11.28 5.73
CA LEU A 164 -9.88 11.16 4.28
C LEU A 164 -9.61 9.71 3.90
N LEU A 165 -10.49 9.11 3.11
CA LEU A 165 -10.39 7.73 2.65
C LEU A 165 -10.16 7.72 1.15
N LEU A 166 -9.02 7.19 0.73
CA LEU A 166 -8.60 7.12 -0.66
C LEU A 166 -8.47 5.64 -1.06
N ASP A 167 -9.43 5.12 -1.82
CA ASP A 167 -9.44 3.72 -2.28
C ASP A 167 -8.87 3.64 -3.69
N GLU A 168 -7.61 3.19 -3.80
CA GLU A 168 -6.82 3.06 -5.03
C GLU A 168 -6.85 4.32 -5.93
N PRO A 169 -6.54 5.52 -5.39
CA PRO A 169 -6.76 6.77 -6.11
C PRO A 169 -5.86 6.97 -7.34
N LEU A 170 -4.83 6.15 -7.53
CA LEU A 170 -3.85 6.28 -8.61
C LEU A 170 -3.85 5.10 -9.60
N SER A 171 -4.61 4.02 -9.32
CA SER A 171 -4.53 2.74 -10.02
C SER A 171 -4.95 2.78 -11.51
N ALA A 172 -5.84 3.70 -11.88
CA ALA A 172 -6.36 3.81 -13.25
C ALA A 172 -5.66 4.87 -14.11
N LEU A 173 -4.48 5.35 -13.67
CA LEU A 173 -3.77 6.45 -14.31
C LEU A 173 -2.52 5.97 -15.04
N ASP A 174 -2.17 6.68 -16.12
CA ASP A 174 -0.87 6.51 -16.78
C ASP A 174 0.28 6.83 -15.82
N VAL A 175 1.42 6.19 -15.98
CA VAL A 175 2.59 6.29 -15.09
C VAL A 175 3.00 7.75 -14.83
N GLY A 176 3.04 8.60 -15.86
CA GLY A 176 3.41 10.01 -15.73
C GLY A 176 2.38 10.81 -14.94
N VAL A 177 1.09 10.58 -15.19
CA VAL A 177 -0.02 11.23 -14.48
C VAL A 177 -0.06 10.77 -13.03
N ALA A 178 0.11 9.47 -12.77
CA ALA A 178 0.17 8.90 -11.43
C ALA A 178 1.33 9.50 -10.62
N MET A 179 2.53 9.63 -11.21
CA MET A 179 3.68 10.24 -10.55
C MET A 179 3.43 11.71 -10.17
N SER A 180 2.87 12.50 -11.09
CA SER A 180 2.52 13.89 -10.80
C SER A 180 1.50 14.00 -9.66
N LEU A 181 0.43 13.21 -9.74
CA LEU A 181 -0.62 13.24 -8.73
C LEU A 181 -0.15 12.70 -7.36
N ARG A 182 0.76 11.72 -7.36
CA ARG A 182 1.42 11.23 -6.13
C ARG A 182 2.14 12.36 -5.39
N LEU A 183 2.96 13.14 -6.11
CA LEU A 183 3.67 14.28 -5.53
C LEU A 183 2.73 15.37 -5.03
N GLU A 184 1.65 15.64 -5.76
CA GLU A 184 0.62 16.59 -5.34
C GLU A 184 -0.10 16.11 -4.07
N LEU A 185 -0.51 14.83 -4.01
CA LEU A 185 -1.11 14.22 -2.82
C LEU A 185 -0.18 14.30 -1.61
N THR A 186 1.10 13.95 -1.78
CA THR A 186 2.09 14.02 -0.68
C THR A 186 2.15 15.42 -0.08
N ARG A 187 2.17 16.48 -0.92
CA ARG A 187 2.18 17.88 -0.43
C ARG A 187 0.89 18.25 0.29
N HIS A 188 -0.26 17.86 -0.26
CA HIS A 188 -1.55 18.22 0.35
C HIS A 188 -1.84 17.45 1.62
N LEU A 189 -1.36 16.23 1.73
CA LEU A 189 -1.52 15.41 2.93
C LEU A 189 -0.53 15.76 4.04
N ALA A 190 0.62 16.36 3.71
CA ALA A 190 1.57 16.85 4.72
C ALA A 190 0.97 17.93 5.64
N ASP A 191 0.08 18.77 5.09
CA ASP A 191 -0.60 19.85 5.84
C ASP A 191 -2.05 19.48 6.21
N PHE A 192 -2.44 18.21 6.06
CA PHE A 192 -3.81 17.79 6.30
C PHE A 192 -4.10 17.67 7.81
N ASP A 193 -5.03 18.49 8.31
CA ASP A 193 -5.44 18.54 9.71
C ASP A 193 -6.49 17.46 10.04
N GLY A 194 -6.13 16.20 9.85
CA GLY A 194 -6.99 15.03 10.06
C GLY A 194 -6.18 13.76 9.92
N VAL A 195 -6.84 12.65 9.65
CA VAL A 195 -6.23 11.36 9.32
C VAL A 195 -6.57 11.00 7.88
N ALA A 196 -5.58 10.53 7.11
CA ALA A 196 -5.79 9.99 5.77
C ALA A 196 -5.49 8.48 5.75
N LEU A 197 -6.41 7.67 5.20
CA LEU A 197 -6.17 6.28 4.85
C LEU A 197 -6.08 6.15 3.34
N LEU A 198 -4.98 5.60 2.86
CA LEU A 198 -4.69 5.37 1.45
C LEU A 198 -4.63 3.86 1.19
N VAL A 199 -5.67 3.30 0.59
CA VAL A 199 -5.63 1.92 0.09
C VAL A 199 -4.89 1.91 -1.24
N THR A 200 -3.87 1.09 -1.34
CA THR A 200 -3.11 0.93 -2.58
C THR A 200 -2.51 -0.48 -2.70
N HIS A 201 -2.27 -0.89 -3.94
CA HIS A 201 -1.48 -2.08 -4.28
C HIS A 201 -0.12 -1.70 -4.90
N ASP A 202 0.22 -0.40 -4.94
CA ASP A 202 1.51 0.10 -5.43
C ASP A 202 2.43 0.43 -4.25
N ALA A 203 3.61 -0.20 -4.22
CA ALA A 203 4.63 0.06 -3.21
C ALA A 203 5.06 1.53 -3.20
N LEU A 204 5.19 2.16 -4.37
CA LEU A 204 5.60 3.56 -4.47
C LEU A 204 4.60 4.49 -3.80
N ASP A 205 3.30 4.22 -3.94
CA ASP A 205 2.27 5.01 -3.25
C ASP A 205 2.43 4.90 -1.74
N ALA A 206 2.51 3.66 -1.23
CA ALA A 206 2.65 3.39 0.19
C ALA A 206 3.94 3.99 0.78
N MET A 207 5.07 3.90 0.05
CA MET A 207 6.38 4.35 0.53
C MET A 207 6.59 5.87 0.39
N THR A 208 5.88 6.53 -0.55
CA THR A 208 6.10 7.97 -0.84
C THR A 208 5.08 8.86 -0.16
N VAL A 209 3.81 8.43 -0.11
CA VAL A 209 2.70 9.26 0.38
C VAL A 209 2.45 9.07 1.87
N ALA A 210 2.65 7.86 2.38
CA ALA A 210 2.29 7.51 3.75
C ALA A 210 3.47 7.66 4.73
N ASN A 211 3.15 8.01 5.98
CA ASN A 211 4.09 7.96 7.10
C ASN A 211 3.94 6.66 7.93
N ARG A 212 2.87 5.90 7.69
CA ARG A 212 2.59 4.61 8.34
C ARG A 212 1.96 3.65 7.35
N VAL A 213 2.25 2.36 7.50
CA VAL A 213 1.73 1.29 6.64
C VAL A 213 1.04 0.26 7.52
N LEU A 214 -0.21 -0.02 7.21
CA LEU A 214 -1.03 -1.08 7.80
C LEU A 214 -1.20 -2.20 6.78
N VAL A 215 -0.69 -3.37 7.09
CA VAL A 215 -0.82 -4.57 6.26
C VAL A 215 -2.01 -5.38 6.73
N ILE A 216 -2.97 -5.60 5.84
CA ILE A 216 -4.11 -6.48 6.11
C ILE A 216 -3.92 -7.78 5.32
N ASP A 217 -3.96 -8.91 6.02
CA ASP A 217 -3.93 -10.23 5.43
C ASP A 217 -4.91 -11.15 6.15
N GLY A 218 -5.62 -12.00 5.40
CA GLY A 218 -6.65 -12.88 5.97
C GLY A 218 -7.72 -12.14 6.81
N GLY A 219 -8.00 -10.87 6.51
CA GLY A 219 -8.96 -10.03 7.25
C GLY A 219 -8.45 -9.48 8.58
N ARG A 220 -7.17 -9.60 8.89
CA ARG A 220 -6.54 -9.14 10.13
C ARG A 220 -5.34 -8.25 9.86
N VAL A 221 -4.93 -7.49 10.86
CA VAL A 221 -3.67 -6.74 10.79
C VAL A 221 -2.50 -7.72 10.91
N ALA A 222 -1.76 -7.90 9.84
CA ALA A 222 -0.55 -8.72 9.81
C ALA A 222 0.69 -7.91 10.20
N GLN A 223 0.72 -6.62 9.88
CA GLN A 223 1.84 -5.73 10.22
C GLN A 223 1.38 -4.28 10.28
N ASP A 224 2.03 -3.51 11.16
CA ASP A 224 1.84 -2.08 11.32
C ASP A 224 3.19 -1.45 11.64
N GLY A 225 3.57 -0.43 10.88
CA GLY A 225 4.87 0.21 11.04
C GLY A 225 5.12 1.34 10.06
N THR A 226 6.32 1.92 10.13
CA THR A 226 6.74 2.90 9.11
C THR A 226 6.99 2.21 7.77
N PRO A 227 6.90 2.94 6.63
CA PRO A 227 7.22 2.39 5.33
C PRO A 227 8.59 1.68 5.29
N ALA A 228 9.60 2.28 5.92
CA ALA A 228 10.95 1.70 5.99
C ALA A 228 10.98 0.37 6.76
N GLN A 229 10.28 0.28 7.90
CA GLN A 229 10.20 -0.95 8.69
C GLN A 229 9.52 -2.08 7.92
N VAL A 230 8.39 -1.76 7.27
CA VAL A 230 7.62 -2.73 6.47
C VAL A 230 8.41 -3.21 5.26
N ALA A 231 9.14 -2.32 4.59
CA ALA A 231 9.98 -2.68 3.43
C ALA A 231 11.21 -3.51 3.83
N GLN A 232 11.84 -3.21 4.98
CA GLN A 232 13.04 -3.93 5.44
C GLN A 232 12.72 -5.31 6.04
N ARG A 233 11.57 -5.45 6.70
CA ARG A 233 11.15 -6.66 7.40
C ARG A 233 9.67 -6.93 7.13
N PRO A 234 9.31 -7.33 5.91
CA PRO A 234 7.93 -7.66 5.58
C PRO A 234 7.45 -8.85 6.40
N ALA A 235 6.23 -8.80 6.93
CA ALA A 235 5.63 -9.90 7.68
C ALA A 235 4.87 -10.88 6.79
N THR A 236 4.59 -10.53 5.53
CA THR A 236 3.87 -11.36 4.58
C THR A 236 4.58 -11.43 3.23
N ASP A 237 4.37 -12.53 2.51
CA ASP A 237 4.90 -12.69 1.15
C ASP A 237 4.35 -11.66 0.18
N HIS A 238 3.09 -11.25 0.39
CA HIS A 238 2.47 -10.20 -0.42
C HIS A 238 3.27 -8.90 -0.32
N VAL A 239 3.61 -8.48 0.89
CA VAL A 239 4.40 -7.26 1.12
C VAL A 239 5.80 -7.42 0.57
N ALA A 240 6.46 -8.55 0.81
CA ALA A 240 7.80 -8.80 0.29
C ALA A 240 7.86 -8.69 -1.25
N ARG A 241 6.88 -9.29 -1.95
CA ARG A 241 6.76 -9.15 -3.41
C ARG A 241 6.40 -7.74 -3.85
N LEU A 242 5.52 -7.07 -3.11
CA LEU A 242 5.11 -5.70 -3.39
C LEU A 242 6.32 -4.74 -3.39
N VAL A 243 7.24 -4.92 -2.45
CA VAL A 243 8.48 -4.13 -2.37
C VAL A 243 9.61 -4.70 -3.25
N GLY A 244 9.31 -5.71 -4.05
CA GLY A 244 10.23 -6.26 -5.06
C GLY A 244 11.31 -7.18 -4.51
N LEU A 245 11.12 -7.80 -3.34
CA LEU A 245 12.05 -8.77 -2.78
C LEU A 245 11.88 -10.17 -3.41
N ASN A 246 12.95 -10.95 -3.41
CA ASN A 246 12.87 -12.39 -3.61
C ASN A 246 12.18 -13.03 -2.40
N VAL A 247 11.28 -13.98 -2.65
CA VAL A 247 10.59 -14.76 -1.60
C VAL A 247 10.69 -16.23 -1.94
N LEU A 248 11.31 -17.01 -1.05
CA LEU A 248 11.42 -18.46 -1.15
C LEU A 248 10.69 -19.09 0.04
N ARG A 249 9.82 -20.05 -0.22
CA ARG A 249 9.06 -20.78 0.80
C ARG A 249 9.62 -22.16 1.03
N GLY A 250 9.54 -22.64 2.26
CA GLY A 250 9.94 -24.00 2.59
C GLY A 250 9.73 -24.36 4.05
N MET A 251 10.12 -25.57 4.42
CA MET A 251 10.06 -26.07 5.79
C MET A 251 11.39 -25.79 6.49
N SER A 252 11.33 -25.04 7.59
CA SER A 252 12.52 -24.69 8.38
C SER A 252 12.71 -25.61 9.58
N SER A 253 13.95 -26.05 9.77
CA SER A 253 14.38 -26.90 10.90
C SER A 253 15.50 -26.25 11.74
N GLY A 254 15.50 -24.94 11.89
CA GLY A 254 16.55 -24.17 12.55
C GLY A 254 17.11 -23.13 11.60
N THR A 255 18.39 -23.18 11.26
CA THR A 255 19.02 -22.27 10.30
C THR A 255 19.00 -22.78 8.85
N ALA A 256 18.30 -23.87 8.57
CA ALA A 256 18.11 -24.41 7.24
C ALA A 256 16.61 -24.48 6.88
N ILE A 257 16.26 -24.00 5.70
CA ILE A 257 14.93 -24.08 5.12
C ILE A 257 15.01 -25.00 3.91
N ARG A 258 14.27 -26.12 3.94
CA ARG A 258 14.15 -27.06 2.81
C ARG A 258 13.16 -26.49 1.81
N LEU A 259 13.63 -26.14 0.62
CA LEU A 259 12.82 -25.63 -0.48
C LEU A 259 12.09 -26.77 -1.21
N PRO A 260 10.95 -26.50 -1.89
CA PRO A 260 10.25 -27.47 -2.73
C PRO A 260 11.13 -28.03 -3.87
N SER A 261 12.13 -27.27 -4.33
CA SER A 261 13.13 -27.71 -5.31
C SER A 261 14.07 -28.81 -4.79
N GLY A 262 13.99 -29.17 -3.48
CA GLY A 262 14.88 -30.10 -2.82
C GLY A 262 16.22 -29.51 -2.36
N SER A 263 16.49 -28.23 -2.65
CA SER A 263 17.67 -27.52 -2.16
C SER A 263 17.46 -26.94 -0.77
N ASP A 264 18.54 -26.71 -0.04
CA ASP A 264 18.50 -26.03 1.25
C ASP A 264 18.85 -24.55 1.10
N LEU A 265 18.13 -23.71 1.83
CA LEU A 265 18.45 -22.32 2.06
C LEU A 265 18.96 -22.14 3.48
N VAL A 266 20.17 -21.65 3.65
CA VAL A 266 20.77 -21.39 4.96
C VAL A 266 20.54 -19.95 5.36
N THR A 267 20.07 -19.74 6.60
CA THR A 267 19.77 -18.42 7.18
C THR A 267 20.61 -18.15 8.42
N SER A 268 20.78 -16.89 8.80
CA SER A 268 21.48 -16.51 10.03
C SER A 268 20.57 -16.57 11.26
N THR A 269 19.26 -16.45 11.06
CA THR A 269 18.25 -16.48 12.12
C THR A 269 17.56 -17.83 12.13
N PRO A 270 17.52 -18.55 13.26
CA PRO A 270 16.82 -19.82 13.35
C PRO A 270 15.29 -19.62 13.33
N PHE A 271 14.60 -20.49 12.62
CA PHE A 271 13.15 -20.57 12.57
C PHE A 271 12.71 -22.05 12.59
N ARG A 272 11.46 -22.36 12.94
CA ARG A 272 10.92 -23.72 12.89
C ARG A 272 9.49 -23.71 12.34
N GLY A 273 9.21 -24.65 11.43
CA GLY A 273 7.92 -24.79 10.76
C GLY A 273 7.93 -24.20 9.36
N ASP A 274 6.75 -23.92 8.83
CA ASP A 274 6.57 -23.28 7.52
C ASP A 274 7.17 -21.90 7.53
N ALA A 275 8.11 -21.63 6.64
CA ALA A 275 8.90 -20.42 6.60
C ALA A 275 8.92 -19.78 5.22
N SER A 276 8.79 -18.45 5.21
CA SER A 276 9.15 -17.61 4.07
C SER A 276 10.49 -16.92 4.35
N ALA A 277 11.40 -17.02 3.40
CA ALA A 277 12.68 -16.32 3.41
C ALA A 277 12.66 -15.22 2.35
N CYS A 278 12.98 -13.99 2.72
CA CYS A 278 13.04 -12.89 1.78
C CYS A 278 14.38 -12.17 1.79
N PHE A 279 14.79 -11.65 0.64
CA PHE A 279 16.04 -10.90 0.44
C PHE A 279 15.96 -10.01 -0.81
N ALA A 280 16.72 -8.92 -0.78
CA ALA A 280 16.74 -7.96 -1.88
C ALA A 280 17.38 -8.56 -3.14
N PRO A 281 16.90 -8.20 -4.35
CA PRO A 281 17.55 -8.55 -5.60
C PRO A 281 19.02 -8.10 -5.68
N SER A 282 19.36 -6.99 -5.04
CA SER A 282 20.74 -6.48 -4.93
C SER A 282 21.65 -7.33 -4.04
N ALA A 283 21.09 -8.18 -3.17
CA ALA A 283 21.84 -9.14 -2.36
C ALA A 283 22.24 -10.40 -3.15
N VAL A 284 21.67 -10.60 -4.34
CA VAL A 284 21.98 -11.73 -5.21
C VAL A 284 23.20 -11.40 -6.07
N THR A 285 24.27 -12.16 -5.89
CA THR A 285 25.46 -12.08 -6.74
C THR A 285 25.38 -13.14 -7.83
N LEU A 286 25.65 -12.76 -9.08
CA LEU A 286 25.71 -13.69 -10.22
C LEU A 286 27.18 -13.95 -10.62
N THR A 287 27.50 -15.23 -10.93
CA THR A 287 28.79 -15.62 -11.50
C THR A 287 28.59 -16.68 -12.58
N VAL A 288 29.52 -16.75 -13.56
CA VAL A 288 29.48 -17.76 -14.64
C VAL A 288 30.19 -19.06 -14.22
N GLY A 289 31.18 -18.96 -13.37
CA GLY A 289 31.90 -20.13 -12.82
C GLY A 289 31.40 -20.55 -11.46
N GLU A 290 31.80 -21.76 -11.03
CA GLU A 290 31.46 -22.24 -9.69
C GLU A 290 32.01 -21.27 -8.62
N PRO A 291 31.13 -20.80 -7.70
CA PRO A 291 31.55 -19.79 -6.76
C PRO A 291 32.44 -20.32 -5.65
N HIS A 292 33.49 -19.58 -5.34
CA HIS A 292 34.35 -19.79 -4.16
C HIS A 292 34.00 -18.75 -3.09
N GLY A 293 34.16 -19.08 -1.81
CA GLY A 293 33.98 -18.14 -0.70
C GLY A 293 33.02 -18.61 0.38
N SER A 294 32.64 -17.68 1.30
CA SER A 294 31.91 -17.98 2.52
C SER A 294 30.39 -17.99 2.38
N ALA A 295 29.86 -17.58 1.23
CA ALA A 295 28.40 -17.59 1.01
C ALA A 295 27.88 -19.03 1.03
N ARG A 296 26.80 -19.24 1.84
CA ARG A 296 26.27 -20.59 2.06
C ARG A 296 25.20 -20.96 1.03
N ASN A 297 24.50 -19.98 0.47
CA ASN A 297 23.44 -20.22 -0.50
C ASN A 297 23.99 -20.02 -1.90
N ARG A 298 23.95 -21.07 -2.70
CA ARG A 298 24.50 -21.14 -4.07
C ARG A 298 23.59 -22.02 -4.90
N TRP A 299 23.04 -21.49 -5.97
CA TRP A 299 22.17 -22.23 -6.88
C TRP A 299 22.62 -22.03 -8.31
N ARG A 300 22.81 -23.14 -9.05
CA ARG A 300 22.97 -23.07 -10.49
C ARG A 300 21.61 -22.87 -11.14
N GLY A 301 21.53 -21.98 -12.12
CA GLY A 301 20.31 -21.70 -12.84
C GLY A 301 20.57 -21.08 -14.20
N THR A 302 19.50 -20.85 -14.94
CA THR A 302 19.53 -20.26 -16.27
C THR A 302 18.89 -18.89 -16.26
N VAL A 303 19.52 -17.91 -16.89
CA VAL A 303 18.95 -16.58 -17.10
C VAL A 303 17.72 -16.70 -18.00
N THR A 304 16.56 -16.21 -17.53
CA THR A 304 15.30 -16.23 -18.28
C THR A 304 14.98 -14.88 -18.91
N SER A 305 15.34 -13.78 -18.25
CA SER A 305 15.19 -12.44 -18.81
C SER A 305 16.22 -11.46 -18.25
N VAL A 306 16.51 -10.41 -19.03
CA VAL A 306 17.43 -9.32 -18.67
C VAL A 306 16.76 -8.01 -19.08
N VAL A 307 16.44 -7.15 -18.12
CA VAL A 307 15.67 -5.90 -18.34
C VAL A 307 16.34 -4.73 -17.64
N PRO A 308 16.41 -3.55 -18.26
CA PRO A 308 16.83 -2.33 -17.56
C PRO A 308 15.91 -2.04 -16.36
N HIS A 309 16.49 -1.66 -15.21
CA HIS A 309 15.75 -1.34 -14.00
C HIS A 309 16.41 -0.17 -13.24
N GLY A 310 15.96 1.05 -13.51
CA GLY A 310 16.61 2.26 -12.98
C GLY A 310 18.07 2.37 -13.43
N SER A 311 19.00 2.47 -12.48
CA SER A 311 20.45 2.47 -12.72
C SER A 311 21.07 1.06 -12.78
N ALA A 312 20.26 0.02 -12.57
CA ALA A 312 20.66 -1.38 -12.59
C ALA A 312 20.09 -2.14 -13.80
N VAL A 313 20.52 -3.37 -13.95
CA VAL A 313 19.93 -4.36 -14.85
C VAL A 313 19.34 -5.47 -14.00
N ARG A 314 18.04 -5.70 -14.14
CA ARG A 314 17.31 -6.77 -13.48
C ARG A 314 17.39 -8.04 -14.29
N VAL A 315 17.88 -9.10 -13.65
CA VAL A 315 18.10 -10.41 -14.25
C VAL A 315 17.19 -11.41 -13.53
N HIS A 316 16.35 -12.09 -14.28
CA HIS A 316 15.58 -13.22 -13.76
C HIS A 316 16.34 -14.50 -14.03
N VAL A 317 16.47 -15.34 -13.01
CA VAL A 317 17.20 -16.61 -13.07
C VAL A 317 16.28 -17.74 -12.62
N ASP A 318 16.15 -18.78 -13.43
CA ASP A 318 15.50 -20.03 -13.05
C ASP A 318 16.42 -20.85 -12.15
N ALA A 319 16.40 -20.51 -10.86
CA ALA A 319 17.15 -21.17 -9.80
C ALA A 319 16.32 -21.11 -8.52
N ALA A 320 16.36 -22.15 -7.69
CA ALA A 320 15.69 -22.22 -6.38
C ALA A 320 14.16 -21.90 -6.39
N GLY A 321 13.49 -21.99 -7.55
CA GLY A 321 12.07 -21.63 -7.72
C GLY A 321 11.83 -20.23 -8.30
N GLY A 322 12.86 -19.60 -8.85
CA GLY A 322 12.82 -18.29 -9.50
C GLY A 322 13.45 -17.19 -8.64
N LEU A 323 14.55 -16.63 -9.10
CA LEU A 323 15.28 -15.55 -8.42
C LEU A 323 15.38 -14.31 -9.31
N ILE A 324 15.42 -13.17 -8.66
CA ILE A 324 15.69 -11.87 -9.28
C ILE A 324 17.02 -11.36 -8.74
N ALA A 325 17.89 -10.90 -9.63
CA ALA A 325 19.15 -10.24 -9.26
C ALA A 325 19.21 -8.85 -9.91
N ASP A 326 19.56 -7.82 -9.15
CA ASP A 326 19.85 -6.50 -9.68
C ASP A 326 21.37 -6.31 -9.74
N VAL A 327 21.91 -6.22 -10.96
CA VAL A 327 23.35 -6.09 -11.23
C VAL A 327 23.66 -4.77 -11.93
N THR A 328 24.90 -4.32 -11.89
CA THR A 328 25.30 -3.13 -12.66
C THR A 328 25.33 -3.43 -14.16
N PRO A 329 25.10 -2.43 -15.04
CA PRO A 329 25.23 -2.61 -16.49
C PRO A 329 26.62 -3.15 -16.88
N ALA A 330 27.68 -2.70 -16.21
CA ALA A 330 29.04 -3.20 -16.42
C ALA A 330 29.17 -4.69 -16.08
N SER A 331 28.64 -5.13 -14.94
CA SER A 331 28.64 -6.55 -14.55
C SER A 331 27.81 -7.39 -15.52
N SER A 332 26.66 -6.90 -15.97
CA SER A 332 25.81 -7.59 -16.94
C SER A 332 26.57 -7.85 -18.26
N ALA A 333 27.26 -6.81 -18.75
CA ALA A 333 28.08 -6.93 -19.97
C ALA A 333 29.30 -7.87 -19.77
N GLN A 334 30.03 -7.74 -18.66
CA GLN A 334 31.20 -8.55 -18.35
C GLN A 334 30.85 -10.05 -18.21
N LEU A 335 29.70 -10.37 -17.60
CA LEU A 335 29.24 -11.75 -17.43
C LEU A 335 28.53 -12.28 -18.67
N GLY A 336 28.27 -11.45 -19.68
CA GLY A 336 27.52 -11.80 -20.89
C GLY A 336 26.13 -12.33 -20.57
N LEU A 337 25.39 -11.61 -19.68
CA LEU A 337 24.06 -12.04 -19.23
C LEU A 337 23.04 -11.84 -20.37
N VAL A 338 22.56 -12.95 -20.89
CA VAL A 338 21.49 -13.03 -21.91
C VAL A 338 20.57 -14.21 -21.59
N PRO A 339 19.32 -14.22 -22.03
CA PRO A 339 18.44 -15.37 -21.86
C PRO A 339 19.13 -16.67 -22.36
N GLY A 340 19.03 -17.74 -21.60
CA GLY A 340 19.68 -19.02 -21.85
C GLY A 340 21.09 -19.16 -21.25
N ARG A 341 21.68 -18.08 -20.71
CA ARG A 341 23.01 -18.17 -20.07
C ARG A 341 22.91 -18.90 -18.74
N GLU A 342 23.77 -19.90 -18.54
CA GLU A 342 23.95 -20.56 -17.24
C GLU A 342 24.77 -19.68 -16.29
N VAL A 343 24.28 -19.53 -15.07
CA VAL A 343 24.91 -18.74 -14.00
C VAL A 343 24.74 -19.42 -12.65
N TRP A 344 25.57 -19.02 -11.70
CA TRP A 344 25.38 -19.29 -10.29
C TRP A 344 24.79 -18.04 -9.62
N ALA A 345 23.69 -18.21 -8.88
CA ALA A 345 23.11 -17.20 -8.00
C ALA A 345 23.57 -17.47 -6.57
N ILE A 346 24.08 -16.45 -5.91
CA ILE A 346 24.75 -16.54 -4.61
C ILE A 346 24.11 -15.52 -3.66
N VAL A 347 23.75 -15.96 -2.45
CA VAL A 347 23.22 -15.08 -1.40
C VAL A 347 23.88 -15.42 -0.06
N LYS A 348 24.28 -14.39 0.70
CA LYS A 348 24.78 -14.59 2.05
C LYS A 348 23.62 -14.87 3.01
N ALA A 349 23.81 -15.79 3.95
CA ALA A 349 22.81 -16.12 4.98
C ALA A 349 22.38 -14.89 5.83
N THR A 350 23.27 -13.90 5.99
CA THR A 350 23.02 -12.65 6.73
C THR A 350 22.11 -11.67 6.01
N GLU A 351 21.95 -11.81 4.68
CA GLU A 351 21.07 -10.95 3.86
C GLU A 351 19.61 -11.46 3.83
N ILE A 352 19.35 -12.61 4.46
CA ILE A 352 18.05 -13.28 4.38
C ILE A 352 17.27 -13.03 5.67
N ALA A 353 16.12 -12.41 5.55
CA ALA A 353 15.12 -12.33 6.62
C ALA A 353 14.16 -13.51 6.53
N VAL A 354 13.75 -14.06 7.70
CA VAL A 354 12.86 -15.21 7.79
C VAL A 354 11.65 -14.86 8.66
N TYR A 355 10.46 -15.26 8.22
CA TYR A 355 9.20 -15.13 8.96
C TYR A 355 8.31 -16.38 8.70
N GLY A 356 7.25 -16.56 9.50
CA GLY A 356 6.29 -17.63 9.28
C GLY A 356 5.58 -17.44 7.94
N SER A 357 5.46 -18.50 7.14
CA SER A 357 4.62 -18.44 5.95
C SER A 357 3.16 -18.44 6.38
N ASP A 358 2.36 -17.47 5.90
CA ASP A 358 0.92 -17.48 6.14
C ASP A 358 0.30 -18.75 5.53
N ALA A 359 -0.25 -19.59 6.39
CA ALA A 359 -0.93 -20.84 6.03
C ALA A 359 -2.30 -20.59 5.35
N SER A 360 -2.51 -19.46 4.66
CA SER A 360 -3.79 -19.13 4.02
C SER A 360 -3.69 -19.11 2.49
N MET A 361 -3.33 -20.27 1.91
CA MET A 361 -3.69 -20.66 0.55
C MET A 361 -3.72 -22.20 0.47
N ALA A 362 -4.77 -22.79 1.00
CA ALA A 362 -5.24 -24.12 0.66
C ALA A 362 -6.68 -24.00 0.15
#